data_f235098a5931ff941746ee8951b6c94e
#
_entry.id   f235098a5931ff941746ee8951b6c94e
#
_cell.length_a   1.000
_cell.length_b   1.000
_cell.length_c   1.000
_cell.angle_alpha   90.00
_cell.angle_beta   90.00
_cell.angle_gamma   90.00
#
_symmetry.space_group_name_H-M   'P 1'
#
loop_
_entity.id
_entity.type
_entity.pdbx_description
1 polymer ?
#
loop_
_entity_poly.entity_id
_entity_poly.type
_entity_poly.pdbx_seq_one_letter_code
_entity_poly.pdbx_strand_id
1 'polypeptide(L)'
;MNLNDKLERALKVKVISLEKRISKRNNVYLAAVNTKHNLRKKYIVKEYKDWPAGNEVFILHILKQRGLKVPQVIWYDDKILIMEYIHGLLLAELLLDRESDQELWINALAEWLHELHSCMKIKNKNPSEQTCLCMADLNLRNFIFDGRIFYGIDFENVSFYPPERDLGVICAFILNNDPMFTRWKYNICSLLISRYDKILINECGSRLNPGLIWFYLIKELKAAAERRKPQRELLNDKIKQLQYSSIFQAY
;
A
#
# COMPACT_ATOMS: atom_id res chain seq x y z
N MET A 1 -30.30 -12.70 7.16
CA MET A 1 -29.18 -13.66 7.36
C MET A 1 -28.02 -12.85 7.93
N ASN A 2 -27.49 -13.26 9.09
CA ASN A 2 -26.36 -12.57 9.71
C ASN A 2 -25.05 -12.86 8.94
N LEU A 3 -23.98 -12.13 9.25
CA LEU A 3 -22.70 -12.26 8.54
C LEU A 3 -22.08 -13.64 8.72
N ASN A 4 -22.16 -14.23 9.93
CA ASN A 4 -21.64 -15.58 10.19
C ASN A 4 -22.29 -16.63 9.28
N ASP A 5 -23.63 -16.62 9.16
CA ASP A 5 -24.36 -17.58 8.31
C ASP A 5 -23.94 -17.44 6.85
N LYS A 6 -23.71 -16.21 6.38
CA LYS A 6 -23.22 -15.95 5.02
C LYS A 6 -21.83 -16.54 4.81
N LEU A 7 -20.92 -16.32 5.75
CA LEU A 7 -19.55 -16.82 5.68
C LEU A 7 -19.50 -18.35 5.70
N GLU A 8 -20.28 -19.01 6.59
CA GLU A 8 -20.35 -20.46 6.68
C GLU A 8 -20.87 -21.09 5.37
N ARG A 9 -21.86 -20.46 4.75
CA ARG A 9 -22.38 -20.91 3.43
C ARG A 9 -21.36 -20.69 2.31
N ALA A 10 -20.77 -19.49 2.24
CA ALA A 10 -19.81 -19.12 1.20
C ALA A 10 -18.56 -20.01 1.22
N LEU A 11 -18.01 -20.23 2.40
CA LEU A 11 -16.77 -21.00 2.59
C LEU A 11 -17.00 -22.51 2.83
N LYS A 12 -18.24 -22.93 3.08
CA LYS A 12 -18.62 -24.31 3.46
C LYS A 12 -17.83 -24.83 4.67
N VAL A 13 -17.63 -23.96 5.67
CA VAL A 13 -16.86 -24.21 6.90
C VAL A 13 -17.59 -23.62 8.10
N LYS A 14 -17.19 -24.00 9.31
CA LYS A 14 -17.71 -23.40 10.55
C LYS A 14 -16.87 -22.20 10.96
N VAL A 15 -17.51 -21.05 11.20
CA VAL A 15 -16.85 -19.84 11.74
C VAL A 15 -16.62 -20.05 13.25
N ILE A 16 -15.37 -19.86 13.69
CA ILE A 16 -14.97 -19.97 15.10
C ILE A 16 -15.06 -18.59 15.77
N SER A 17 -14.53 -17.55 15.10
CA SER A 17 -14.56 -16.19 15.60
C SER A 17 -14.61 -15.19 14.45
N LEU A 18 -15.18 -14.03 14.72
CA LEU A 18 -15.26 -12.90 13.82
C LEU A 18 -14.89 -11.63 14.59
N GLU A 19 -13.64 -11.17 14.41
CA GLU A 19 -13.12 -10.00 15.10
C GLU A 19 -13.17 -8.78 14.21
N LYS A 20 -13.84 -7.73 14.64
CA LYS A 20 -13.89 -6.46 13.90
C LYS A 20 -12.54 -5.78 13.94
N ARG A 21 -12.07 -5.33 12.77
CA ARG A 21 -10.84 -4.54 12.60
C ARG A 21 -11.17 -3.07 12.38
N ILE A 22 -10.23 -2.20 12.75
CA ILE A 22 -10.38 -0.75 12.56
C ILE A 22 -10.35 -0.45 11.05
N SER A 23 -11.43 0.12 10.55
CA SER A 23 -11.56 0.62 9.18
C SER A 23 -12.42 1.87 9.17
N LYS A 24 -12.11 2.82 8.28
CA LYS A 24 -12.84 4.11 8.21
C LYS A 24 -14.08 4.04 7.34
N ARG A 25 -14.03 3.29 6.25
CA ARG A 25 -15.12 3.26 5.24
C ARG A 25 -15.98 2.02 5.39
N ASN A 26 -15.38 0.87 5.33
CA ASN A 26 -16.07 -0.42 5.30
C ASN A 26 -15.99 -1.12 6.64
N ASN A 27 -16.83 -2.12 6.87
CA ASN A 27 -16.63 -3.02 7.99
C ASN A 27 -15.62 -4.10 7.57
N VAL A 28 -14.53 -4.22 8.34
CA VAL A 28 -13.50 -5.24 8.09
C VAL A 28 -13.43 -6.17 9.30
N TYR A 29 -13.37 -7.47 9.03
CA TYR A 29 -13.28 -8.50 10.06
C TYR A 29 -12.18 -9.49 9.76
N LEU A 30 -11.53 -9.98 10.81
CA LEU A 30 -10.72 -11.17 10.79
C LEU A 30 -11.61 -12.37 11.17
N ALA A 31 -11.82 -13.26 10.23
CA ALA A 31 -12.58 -14.49 10.44
C ALA A 31 -11.62 -15.66 10.67
N ALA A 32 -11.76 -16.36 11.80
CA ALA A 32 -11.14 -17.65 12.01
C ALA A 32 -12.17 -18.75 11.75
N VAL A 33 -11.79 -19.75 10.96
CA VAL A 33 -12.68 -20.83 10.55
C VAL A 33 -12.03 -22.20 10.77
N ASN A 34 -12.85 -23.23 10.99
CA ASN A 34 -12.43 -24.64 10.97
C ASN A 34 -12.75 -25.23 9.59
N THR A 35 -11.72 -25.72 8.91
CA THR A 35 -11.92 -26.48 7.67
C THR A 35 -12.42 -27.90 7.97
N LYS A 36 -12.87 -28.62 6.93
CA LYS A 36 -13.33 -30.01 7.05
C LYS A 36 -12.28 -30.97 7.65
N HIS A 37 -11.00 -30.60 7.61
CA HIS A 37 -9.88 -31.35 8.18
C HIS A 37 -9.43 -30.84 9.55
N ASN A 38 -10.28 -30.09 10.25
CA ASN A 38 -9.97 -29.46 11.55
C ASN A 38 -8.76 -28.52 11.53
N LEU A 39 -8.37 -28.01 10.36
CA LEU A 39 -7.32 -27.02 10.24
C LEU A 39 -7.92 -25.62 10.44
N ARG A 40 -7.32 -24.86 11.33
CA ARG A 40 -7.69 -23.45 11.51
C ARG A 40 -7.12 -22.59 10.37
N LYS A 41 -8.00 -21.87 9.67
CA LYS A 41 -7.64 -20.88 8.67
C LYS A 41 -8.17 -19.51 9.06
N LYS A 42 -7.49 -18.46 8.59
CA LYS A 42 -7.89 -17.08 8.79
C LYS A 42 -8.19 -16.44 7.43
N TYR A 43 -9.20 -15.57 7.40
CA TYR A 43 -9.58 -14.81 6.23
C TYR A 43 -9.88 -13.37 6.64
N ILE A 44 -9.67 -12.43 5.72
CA ILE A 44 -10.21 -11.08 5.85
C ILE A 44 -11.55 -11.02 5.16
N VAL A 45 -12.53 -10.46 5.87
CA VAL A 45 -13.89 -10.23 5.36
C VAL A 45 -14.11 -8.74 5.32
N LYS A 46 -14.36 -8.20 4.15
CA LYS A 46 -14.66 -6.78 3.92
C LYS A 46 -16.12 -6.66 3.51
N GLU A 47 -16.91 -5.94 4.30
CA GLU A 47 -18.30 -5.63 4.02
C GLU A 47 -18.42 -4.18 3.59
N TYR A 48 -18.80 -3.97 2.34
CA TYR A 48 -18.90 -2.65 1.72
C TYR A 48 -20.23 -1.98 2.09
N LYS A 49 -20.17 -0.69 2.43
CA LYS A 49 -21.35 0.11 2.79
C LYS A 49 -21.94 0.83 1.56
N ASP A 50 -21.07 1.51 0.82
CA ASP A 50 -21.49 2.47 -0.20
C ASP A 50 -21.23 1.99 -1.64
N TRP A 51 -20.27 1.08 -1.86
CA TRP A 51 -19.83 0.65 -3.17
C TRP A 51 -19.90 -0.87 -3.31
N PRO A 52 -20.17 -1.40 -4.51
CA PRO A 52 -20.11 -2.84 -4.72
C PRO A 52 -18.65 -3.35 -4.59
N ALA A 53 -18.50 -4.56 -4.05
CA ALA A 53 -17.21 -5.24 -3.92
C ALA A 53 -16.48 -5.45 -5.27
N GLY A 54 -17.24 -5.47 -6.36
CA GLY A 54 -16.79 -5.87 -7.69
C GLY A 54 -15.57 -5.12 -8.22
N ASN A 55 -15.43 -3.82 -7.93
CA ASN A 55 -14.29 -3.04 -8.40
C ASN A 55 -12.97 -3.54 -7.79
N GLU A 56 -12.92 -3.70 -6.47
CA GLU A 56 -11.71 -4.20 -5.81
C GLU A 56 -11.42 -5.65 -6.20
N VAL A 57 -12.45 -6.49 -6.29
CA VAL A 57 -12.33 -7.88 -6.76
C VAL A 57 -11.71 -7.96 -8.14
N PHE A 58 -12.19 -7.14 -9.08
CA PHE A 58 -11.68 -7.10 -10.45
C PHE A 58 -10.20 -6.72 -10.48
N ILE A 59 -9.82 -5.67 -9.76
CA ILE A 59 -8.42 -5.23 -9.68
C ILE A 59 -7.54 -6.31 -9.02
N LEU A 60 -7.95 -6.90 -7.90
CA LEU A 60 -7.19 -7.96 -7.24
C LEU A 60 -6.95 -9.17 -8.16
N HIS A 61 -7.95 -9.57 -8.95
CA HIS A 61 -7.80 -10.65 -9.92
C HIS A 61 -6.78 -10.31 -11.00
N ILE A 62 -6.84 -9.12 -11.59
CA ILE A 62 -5.88 -8.69 -12.60
C ILE A 62 -4.46 -8.66 -12.03
N LEU A 63 -4.27 -8.04 -10.87
CA LEU A 63 -2.95 -7.93 -10.24
C LEU A 63 -2.38 -9.30 -9.89
N LYS A 64 -3.21 -10.20 -9.35
CA LYS A 64 -2.80 -11.58 -9.03
C LYS A 64 -2.40 -12.36 -10.29
N GLN A 65 -3.17 -12.24 -11.38
CA GLN A 65 -2.84 -12.88 -12.67
C GLN A 65 -1.54 -12.34 -13.27
N ARG A 66 -1.20 -11.08 -12.99
CA ARG A 66 0.07 -10.45 -13.39
C ARG A 66 1.24 -10.79 -12.47
N GLY A 67 1.03 -11.63 -11.43
CA GLY A 67 2.07 -12.09 -10.51
C GLY A 67 2.29 -11.20 -9.29
N LEU A 68 1.64 -10.02 -9.22
CA LEU A 68 1.80 -9.11 -8.07
C LEU A 68 1.32 -9.78 -6.78
N LYS A 69 2.05 -9.53 -5.71
CA LYS A 69 1.71 -10.03 -4.38
C LYS A 69 0.59 -9.19 -3.77
N VAL A 70 -0.61 -9.71 -3.89
CA VAL A 70 -1.86 -9.19 -3.33
C VAL A 70 -2.65 -10.34 -2.71
N PRO A 71 -3.59 -10.10 -1.78
CA PRO A 71 -4.43 -11.15 -1.22
C PRO A 71 -5.22 -11.88 -2.30
N GLN A 72 -5.32 -13.20 -2.18
CA GLN A 72 -6.19 -13.99 -3.05
C GLN A 72 -7.64 -13.73 -2.70
N VAL A 73 -8.48 -13.46 -3.70
CA VAL A 73 -9.94 -13.44 -3.55
C VAL A 73 -10.41 -14.89 -3.37
N ILE A 74 -11.12 -15.16 -2.28
CA ILE A 74 -11.64 -16.50 -1.95
C ILE A 74 -13.11 -16.61 -2.36
N TRP A 75 -13.90 -15.56 -2.06
CA TRP A 75 -15.30 -15.48 -2.40
C TRP A 75 -15.79 -14.03 -2.34
N TYR A 76 -16.79 -13.68 -3.11
CA TYR A 76 -17.42 -12.37 -3.07
C TYR A 76 -18.88 -12.41 -3.53
N ASP A 77 -19.66 -11.42 -3.07
CA ASP A 77 -20.95 -11.00 -3.61
C ASP A 77 -20.95 -9.48 -3.81
N ASP A 78 -22.10 -8.87 -4.04
CA ASP A 78 -22.20 -7.43 -4.29
C ASP A 78 -21.67 -6.57 -3.13
N LYS A 79 -21.73 -7.07 -1.89
CA LYS A 79 -21.39 -6.31 -0.68
C LYS A 79 -20.27 -6.91 0.16
N ILE A 80 -19.90 -8.16 -0.06
CA ILE A 80 -18.92 -8.86 0.78
C ILE A 80 -17.78 -9.37 -0.10
N LEU A 81 -16.57 -9.13 0.33
CA LEU A 81 -15.35 -9.72 -0.20
C LEU A 81 -14.68 -10.52 0.90
N ILE A 82 -14.41 -11.80 0.64
CA ILE A 82 -13.60 -12.68 1.49
C ILE A 82 -12.27 -12.90 0.78
N MET A 83 -11.18 -12.57 1.45
CA MET A 83 -9.84 -12.70 0.90
C MET A 83 -8.89 -13.38 1.87
N GLU A 84 -7.77 -13.82 1.34
CA GLU A 84 -6.66 -14.37 2.07
C GLU A 84 -6.22 -13.44 3.22
N TYR A 85 -5.93 -14.02 4.39
CA TYR A 85 -5.27 -13.31 5.46
C TYR A 85 -3.75 -13.42 5.27
N ILE A 86 -3.10 -12.29 5.08
CA ILE A 86 -1.64 -12.21 4.97
C ILE A 86 -1.05 -12.05 6.37
N HIS A 87 -0.15 -12.97 6.73
CA HIS A 87 0.63 -12.86 7.96
C HIS A 87 1.82 -11.95 7.73
N GLY A 88 2.06 -11.02 8.64
CA GLY A 88 3.21 -10.10 8.53
C GLY A 88 3.03 -8.84 9.35
N LEU A 89 4.00 -7.95 9.25
CA LEU A 89 3.99 -6.62 9.87
C LEU A 89 3.55 -5.57 8.85
N LEU A 90 2.77 -4.61 9.32
CA LEU A 90 2.44 -3.44 8.51
C LEU A 90 3.68 -2.56 8.31
N LEU A 91 3.80 -1.91 7.17
CA LEU A 91 4.87 -0.92 6.95
C LEU A 91 4.88 0.17 8.04
N ALA A 92 3.69 0.53 8.56
CA ALA A 92 3.58 1.44 9.70
C ALA A 92 4.24 0.90 10.98
N GLU A 93 4.22 -0.41 11.19
CA GLU A 93 4.84 -1.10 12.34
C GLU A 93 6.36 -1.22 12.15
N LEU A 94 6.81 -1.57 10.94
CA LEU A 94 8.23 -1.59 10.58
C LEU A 94 8.91 -0.22 10.79
N LEU A 95 8.20 0.87 10.57
CA LEU A 95 8.69 2.22 10.86
C LEU A 95 8.79 2.56 12.36
N LEU A 96 8.31 1.72 13.24
CA LEU A 96 8.49 1.85 14.69
C LEU A 96 9.58 0.92 15.20
N ASP A 97 9.85 -0.16 14.47
CA ASP A 97 10.85 -1.18 14.79
C ASP A 97 12.21 -0.84 14.15
N ARG A 98 13.10 -0.23 14.95
CA ARG A 98 14.45 0.13 14.48
C ARG A 98 15.44 -1.03 14.45
N GLU A 99 15.09 -2.16 15.05
CA GLU A 99 15.92 -3.36 15.09
C GLU A 99 15.69 -4.26 13.86
N SER A 100 14.60 -4.02 13.11
CA SER A 100 14.32 -4.74 11.87
C SER A 100 15.38 -4.46 10.80
N ASP A 101 15.65 -5.44 9.95
CA ASP A 101 16.53 -5.28 8.79
C ASP A 101 15.90 -4.31 7.76
N GLN A 102 16.33 -3.04 7.87
CA GLN A 102 15.78 -1.95 7.04
C GLN A 102 16.10 -2.14 5.57
N GLU A 103 17.28 -2.62 5.23
CA GLU A 103 17.66 -2.84 3.82
C GLU A 103 16.78 -3.91 3.19
N LEU A 104 16.47 -4.97 3.91
CA LEU A 104 15.63 -6.05 3.43
C LEU A 104 14.23 -5.56 3.06
N TRP A 105 13.55 -4.90 4.00
CA TRP A 105 12.17 -4.48 3.71
C TRP A 105 12.08 -3.25 2.78
N ILE A 106 13.10 -2.35 2.75
CA ILE A 106 13.12 -1.25 1.78
C ILE A 106 13.32 -1.80 0.36
N ASN A 107 14.21 -2.77 0.17
CA ASN A 107 14.39 -3.44 -1.12
C ASN A 107 13.07 -4.11 -1.57
N ALA A 108 12.47 -4.90 -0.68
CA ALA A 108 11.20 -5.58 -0.97
C ALA A 108 10.06 -4.60 -1.30
N LEU A 109 10.03 -3.41 -0.66
CA LEU A 109 9.03 -2.38 -0.96
C LEU A 109 9.28 -1.74 -2.33
N ALA A 110 10.54 -1.45 -2.67
CA ALA A 110 10.91 -0.91 -3.97
C ALA A 110 10.56 -1.90 -5.11
N GLU A 111 10.86 -3.18 -4.93
CA GLU A 111 10.51 -4.25 -5.86
C GLU A 111 9.01 -4.37 -6.04
N TRP A 112 8.25 -4.41 -4.94
CA TRP A 112 6.80 -4.51 -5.00
C TRP A 112 6.15 -3.30 -5.71
N LEU A 113 6.59 -2.08 -5.43
CA LEU A 113 6.11 -0.87 -6.13
C LEU A 113 6.44 -0.92 -7.61
N HIS A 114 7.65 -1.38 -7.97
CA HIS A 114 8.05 -1.52 -9.36
C HIS A 114 7.23 -2.59 -10.10
N GLU A 115 6.96 -3.74 -9.46
CA GLU A 115 6.07 -4.77 -9.99
C GLU A 115 4.66 -4.23 -10.23
N LEU A 116 4.08 -3.48 -9.27
CA LEU A 116 2.78 -2.81 -9.43
C LEU A 116 2.76 -1.91 -10.66
N HIS A 117 3.76 -1.02 -10.79
CA HIS A 117 3.86 -0.07 -11.90
C HIS A 117 4.14 -0.77 -13.24
N SER A 118 4.66 -1.98 -13.21
CA SER A 118 4.89 -2.82 -14.39
C SER A 118 3.66 -3.64 -14.80
N CYS A 119 2.70 -3.86 -13.90
CA CYS A 119 1.49 -4.62 -14.19
C CYS A 119 0.65 -4.01 -15.33
N MET A 120 0.48 -2.68 -15.31
CA MET A 120 -0.34 -1.99 -16.32
C MET A 120 0.30 -0.64 -16.65
N LYS A 121 0.66 -0.45 -17.91
CA LYS A 121 1.25 0.79 -18.43
C LYS A 121 0.40 1.33 -19.57
N ILE A 122 0.13 2.64 -19.56
CA ILE A 122 -0.49 3.33 -20.68
C ILE A 122 0.64 4.03 -21.43
N LYS A 123 0.82 3.63 -22.70
CA LYS A 123 1.76 4.30 -23.59
C LYS A 123 1.10 5.55 -24.14
N ASN A 124 1.56 6.71 -23.74
CA ASN A 124 1.18 7.97 -24.35
C ASN A 124 2.00 8.20 -25.62
N LYS A 125 1.52 9.10 -26.50
CA LYS A 125 2.25 9.47 -27.74
C LYS A 125 3.65 10.02 -27.44
N ASN A 126 3.82 10.63 -26.28
CA ASN A 126 5.10 11.12 -25.78
C ASN A 126 5.67 10.11 -24.76
N PRO A 127 6.83 9.47 -25.02
CA PRO A 127 7.43 8.49 -24.10
C PRO A 127 7.72 9.04 -22.70
N SER A 128 7.92 10.37 -22.57
CA SER A 128 8.12 11.04 -21.28
C SER A 128 6.84 11.16 -20.42
N GLU A 129 5.67 10.83 -20.99
CA GLU A 129 4.37 10.91 -20.32
C GLU A 129 3.80 9.52 -20.00
N GLN A 130 4.65 8.50 -19.99
CA GLN A 130 4.20 7.15 -19.66
C GLN A 130 3.60 7.12 -18.26
N THR A 131 2.36 6.63 -18.17
CA THR A 131 1.68 6.41 -16.89
C THR A 131 1.52 4.92 -16.61
N CYS A 132 1.53 4.57 -15.34
CA CYS A 132 1.36 3.20 -14.85
C CYS A 132 0.23 3.14 -13.83
N LEU A 133 -0.21 1.93 -13.51
CA LEU A 133 -1.16 1.72 -12.44
C LEU A 133 -0.55 2.13 -11.10
N CYS A 134 -1.22 3.02 -10.40
CA CYS A 134 -0.84 3.55 -9.10
C CYS A 134 -1.95 3.29 -8.07
N MET A 135 -1.57 3.10 -6.81
CA MET A 135 -2.53 3.02 -5.71
C MET A 135 -3.12 4.41 -5.42
N ALA A 136 -4.43 4.49 -5.24
CA ALA A 136 -5.05 5.74 -4.83
C ALA A 136 -4.75 6.10 -3.36
N ASP A 137 -4.64 5.10 -2.49
CA ASP A 137 -4.32 5.25 -1.07
C ASP A 137 -3.04 4.48 -0.70
N LEU A 138 -1.94 5.22 -0.56
CA LEU A 138 -0.62 4.72 -0.15
C LEU A 138 -0.40 4.80 1.37
N ASN A 139 -1.47 4.64 2.15
CA ASN A 139 -1.35 4.56 3.60
C ASN A 139 -0.39 3.41 3.99
N LEU A 140 0.49 3.66 4.94
CA LEU A 140 1.48 2.67 5.40
C LEU A 140 0.85 1.38 5.98
N ARG A 141 -0.44 1.40 6.28
CA ARG A 141 -1.20 0.22 6.72
C ARG A 141 -1.72 -0.63 5.57
N ASN A 142 -1.56 -0.15 4.33
CA ASN A 142 -1.96 -0.88 3.13
C ASN A 142 -0.83 -1.76 2.57
N PHE A 143 0.28 -1.88 3.30
CA PHE A 143 1.43 -2.71 2.94
C PHE A 143 1.76 -3.66 4.09
N ILE A 144 1.75 -4.97 3.82
CA ILE A 144 2.08 -6.04 4.77
C ILE A 144 3.37 -6.71 4.32
N PHE A 145 4.37 -6.74 5.17
CA PHE A 145 5.63 -7.44 4.96
C PHE A 145 5.61 -8.80 5.67
N ASP A 146 5.75 -9.89 4.94
CA ASP A 146 5.71 -11.26 5.49
C ASP A 146 7.05 -11.77 6.03
N GLY A 147 8.08 -10.90 6.04
CA GLY A 147 9.46 -11.22 6.38
C GLY A 147 10.36 -11.39 5.15
N ARG A 148 9.80 -11.39 3.93
CA ARG A 148 10.55 -11.53 2.67
C ARG A 148 10.08 -10.57 1.60
N ILE A 149 8.76 -10.44 1.41
CA ILE A 149 8.14 -9.64 0.35
C ILE A 149 6.98 -8.82 0.90
N PHE A 150 6.59 -7.78 0.18
CA PHE A 150 5.39 -7.02 0.48
C PHE A 150 4.16 -7.57 -0.22
N TYR A 151 3.02 -7.38 0.44
CA TYR A 151 1.68 -7.51 -0.12
C TYR A 151 0.99 -6.16 -0.01
N GLY A 152 0.45 -5.67 -1.12
CA GLY A 152 -0.44 -4.51 -1.09
C GLY A 152 -1.87 -4.95 -0.83
N ILE A 153 -2.60 -4.16 -0.05
CA ILE A 153 -4.02 -4.35 0.23
C ILE A 153 -4.79 -3.06 -0.02
N ASP A 154 -6.13 -3.16 -0.10
CA ASP A 154 -7.04 -2.03 -0.27
C ASP A 154 -6.94 -1.34 -1.66
N PHE A 155 -7.31 -2.10 -2.68
CA PHE A 155 -7.39 -1.66 -4.08
C PHE A 155 -8.79 -1.17 -4.50
N GLU A 156 -9.56 -0.56 -3.59
CA GLU A 156 -10.88 -0.01 -3.93
C GLU A 156 -10.80 1.04 -5.05
N ASN A 157 -9.71 1.81 -5.06
CA ASN A 157 -9.45 2.83 -6.07
C ASN A 157 -8.02 2.72 -6.56
N VAL A 158 -7.87 2.74 -7.87
CA VAL A 158 -6.59 2.81 -8.58
C VAL A 158 -6.65 3.93 -9.61
N SER A 159 -5.51 4.40 -10.04
CA SER A 159 -5.42 5.48 -11.03
C SER A 159 -4.14 5.35 -11.85
N PHE A 160 -4.03 6.08 -12.95
CA PHE A 160 -2.86 6.05 -13.82
C PHE A 160 -2.09 7.35 -13.69
N TYR A 161 -0.85 7.24 -13.20
CA TYR A 161 0.10 8.34 -13.00
C TYR A 161 1.52 7.89 -13.31
N PRO A 162 2.48 8.81 -13.42
CA PRO A 162 3.89 8.45 -13.41
C PRO A 162 4.27 7.75 -12.08
N PRO A 163 5.20 6.79 -12.09
CA PRO A 163 5.62 6.05 -10.88
C PRO A 163 6.15 6.95 -9.76
N GLU A 164 6.68 8.11 -10.12
CA GLU A 164 7.13 9.15 -9.19
C GLU A 164 6.04 9.62 -8.24
N ARG A 165 4.77 9.52 -8.67
CA ARG A 165 3.64 9.88 -7.79
C ARG A 165 3.58 8.98 -6.57
N ASP A 166 3.65 7.68 -6.75
CA ASP A 166 3.55 6.75 -5.61
C ASP A 166 4.78 6.85 -4.73
N LEU A 167 5.98 7.03 -5.31
CA LEU A 167 7.20 7.25 -4.55
C LEU A 167 7.15 8.55 -3.72
N GLY A 168 6.67 9.65 -4.31
CA GLY A 168 6.52 10.90 -3.59
C GLY A 168 5.49 10.82 -2.46
N VAL A 169 4.34 10.20 -2.73
CA VAL A 169 3.25 10.05 -1.74
C VAL A 169 3.66 9.13 -0.59
N ILE A 170 4.28 7.98 -0.86
CA ILE A 170 4.72 7.06 0.20
C ILE A 170 5.81 7.69 1.07
N CYS A 171 6.75 8.44 0.47
CA CYS A 171 7.74 9.23 1.22
C CYS A 171 7.06 10.27 2.13
N ALA A 172 6.00 10.93 1.66
CA ALA A 172 5.24 11.85 2.50
C ALA A 172 4.59 11.14 3.69
N PHE A 173 4.01 9.95 3.49
CA PHE A 173 3.46 9.15 4.59
C PHE A 173 4.55 8.69 5.57
N ILE A 174 5.73 8.28 5.09
CA ILE A 174 6.87 7.89 5.94
C ILE A 174 7.32 9.08 6.80
N LEU A 175 7.54 10.25 6.18
CA LEU A 175 8.01 11.45 6.88
C LEU A 175 7.00 11.98 7.89
N ASN A 176 5.71 11.88 7.58
CA ASN A 176 4.60 12.40 8.38
C ASN A 176 4.06 11.39 9.41
N ASN A 177 4.63 10.19 9.51
CA ASN A 177 4.34 9.22 10.58
C ASN A 177 5.08 9.64 11.86
N ASP A 178 4.48 9.43 13.04
CA ASP A 178 5.13 9.75 14.32
C ASP A 178 6.29 8.78 14.65
N PRO A 179 7.40 9.31 15.19
CA PRO A 179 7.84 10.68 15.30
C PRO A 179 8.17 11.26 13.92
N MET A 180 7.58 12.43 13.58
CA MET A 180 7.65 13.02 12.25
C MET A 180 9.06 13.56 11.90
N PHE A 181 9.42 13.49 10.61
CA PHE A 181 10.60 14.16 10.02
C PHE A 181 11.92 13.85 10.71
N THR A 182 12.12 12.61 11.18
CA THR A 182 13.39 12.19 11.76
C THR A 182 14.44 11.94 10.67
N ARG A 183 15.73 12.12 10.99
CA ARG A 183 16.84 11.83 10.06
C ARG A 183 16.78 10.40 9.51
N TRP A 184 16.39 9.46 10.35
CA TRP A 184 16.22 8.06 9.96
C TRP A 184 15.16 7.90 8.84
N LYS A 185 14.03 8.61 8.92
CA LYS A 185 12.98 8.56 7.88
C LYS A 185 13.40 9.21 6.57
N TYR A 186 14.22 10.26 6.62
CA TYR A 186 14.84 10.79 5.41
C TYR A 186 15.74 9.75 4.74
N ASN A 187 16.54 9.01 5.51
CA ASN A 187 17.38 7.95 4.98
C ASN A 187 16.55 6.84 4.34
N ILE A 188 15.43 6.43 4.96
CA ILE A 188 14.49 5.46 4.38
C ILE A 188 13.95 5.95 3.03
N CYS A 189 13.48 7.20 2.94
CA CYS A 189 12.98 7.76 1.70
C CYS A 189 14.06 7.77 0.61
N SER A 190 15.26 8.22 0.95
CA SER A 190 16.41 8.24 0.02
C SER A 190 16.76 6.84 -0.48
N LEU A 191 16.84 5.85 0.43
CA LEU A 191 17.11 4.46 0.07
C LEU A 191 16.01 3.87 -0.82
N LEU A 192 14.75 4.08 -0.48
CA LEU A 192 13.61 3.59 -1.27
C LEU A 192 13.68 4.11 -2.71
N ILE A 193 13.87 5.42 -2.88
CA ILE A 193 13.96 6.05 -4.20
C ILE A 193 15.17 5.51 -4.97
N SER A 194 16.34 5.44 -4.32
CA SER A 194 17.57 4.91 -4.94
C SER A 194 17.43 3.45 -5.37
N ARG A 195 16.78 2.59 -4.55
CA ARG A 195 16.56 1.18 -4.90
C ARG A 195 15.61 1.04 -6.08
N TYR A 196 14.53 1.80 -6.09
CA TYR A 196 13.59 1.82 -7.20
C TYR A 196 14.24 2.32 -8.50
N ASP A 197 15.01 3.42 -8.46
CA ASP A 197 15.73 3.97 -9.62
C ASP A 197 16.74 2.94 -10.18
N LYS A 198 17.45 2.24 -9.30
CA LYS A 198 18.38 1.17 -9.70
C LYS A 198 17.66 0.03 -10.46
N ILE A 199 16.45 -0.34 -10.05
CA ILE A 199 15.65 -1.34 -10.78
C ILE A 199 15.31 -0.82 -12.17
N LEU A 200 14.83 0.43 -12.30
CA LEU A 200 14.52 1.03 -13.59
C LEU A 200 15.72 1.11 -14.53
N ILE A 201 16.89 1.51 -14.02
CA ILE A 201 18.11 1.58 -14.81
C ILE A 201 18.47 0.19 -15.35
N ASN A 202 18.43 -0.82 -14.51
CA ASN A 202 18.80 -2.19 -14.89
C ASN A 202 17.82 -2.80 -15.91
N GLU A 203 16.52 -2.49 -15.82
CA GLU A 203 15.52 -3.10 -16.70
C GLU A 203 15.34 -2.37 -18.03
N CYS A 204 15.39 -1.06 -18.04
CA CYS A 204 15.05 -0.28 -19.24
C CYS A 204 15.95 0.93 -19.50
N GLY A 205 17.00 1.12 -18.71
CA GLY A 205 17.92 2.26 -18.86
C GLY A 205 17.30 3.62 -18.50
N SER A 206 16.07 3.63 -17.97
CA SER A 206 15.36 4.86 -17.58
C SER A 206 15.73 5.28 -16.18
N ARG A 207 15.49 6.56 -15.87
CA ARG A 207 15.67 7.12 -14.54
C ARG A 207 14.40 7.81 -14.07
N LEU A 208 14.22 7.86 -12.76
CA LEU A 208 13.19 8.65 -12.13
C LEU A 208 13.44 10.15 -12.33
N ASN A 209 12.36 10.93 -12.32
CA ASN A 209 12.42 12.38 -12.26
C ASN A 209 12.32 12.85 -10.79
N PRO A 210 13.45 13.28 -10.16
CA PRO A 210 13.42 13.68 -8.75
C PRO A 210 12.53 14.89 -8.49
N GLY A 211 12.41 15.82 -9.45
CA GLY A 211 11.54 16.97 -9.35
C GLY A 211 10.07 16.59 -9.28
N LEU A 212 9.67 15.53 -10.00
CA LEU A 212 8.30 15.03 -9.98
C LEU A 212 7.99 14.27 -8.67
N ILE A 213 8.94 13.49 -8.15
CA ILE A 213 8.82 12.87 -6.82
C ILE A 213 8.63 13.96 -5.76
N TRP A 214 9.47 14.99 -5.80
CA TRP A 214 9.37 16.13 -4.89
C TRP A 214 8.02 16.83 -4.95
N PHE A 215 7.52 17.07 -6.16
CA PHE A 215 6.21 17.68 -6.37
C PHE A 215 5.09 16.90 -5.68
N TYR A 216 5.04 15.57 -5.88
CA TYR A 216 4.00 14.74 -5.26
C TYR A 216 4.17 14.60 -3.75
N LEU A 217 5.41 14.55 -3.25
CA LEU A 217 5.71 14.53 -1.83
C LEU A 217 5.17 15.80 -1.14
N ILE A 218 5.51 16.98 -1.66
CA ILE A 218 5.03 18.24 -1.10
C ILE A 218 3.52 18.38 -1.21
N LYS A 219 2.94 17.96 -2.33
CA LYS A 219 1.49 17.95 -2.53
C LYS A 219 0.79 17.11 -1.46
N GLU A 220 1.29 15.91 -1.17
CA GLU A 220 0.70 15.02 -0.17
C GLU A 220 0.91 15.55 1.26
N LEU A 221 2.07 16.11 1.59
CA LEU A 221 2.30 16.73 2.91
C LEU A 221 1.34 17.92 3.14
N LYS A 222 1.08 18.75 2.14
CA LYS A 222 0.08 19.84 2.23
C LYS A 222 -1.32 19.26 2.44
N ALA A 223 -1.70 18.23 1.70
CA ALA A 223 -2.98 17.55 1.90
C ALA A 223 -3.09 16.91 3.30
N ALA A 224 -2.01 16.37 3.84
CA ALA A 224 -1.96 15.85 5.22
C ALA A 224 -2.16 16.97 6.25
N ALA A 225 -1.58 18.14 6.06
CA ALA A 225 -1.78 19.31 6.93
C ALA A 225 -3.26 19.74 6.95
N GLU A 226 -3.95 19.71 5.81
CA GLU A 226 -5.39 20.01 5.74
C GLU A 226 -6.26 18.97 6.46
N ARG A 227 -5.91 17.68 6.36
CA ARG A 227 -6.63 16.59 7.04
C ARG A 227 -6.38 16.56 8.55
N ARG A 228 -5.20 17.01 9.00
CA ARG A 228 -4.76 16.96 10.41
C ARG A 228 -4.81 18.34 11.06
N LYS A 229 -5.99 18.92 11.17
CA LYS A 229 -6.20 20.27 11.71
C LYS A 229 -5.38 20.61 12.98
N PRO A 230 -5.28 19.72 14.01
CA PRO A 230 -4.47 20.00 15.20
C PRO A 230 -2.97 20.10 14.96
N GLN A 231 -2.46 19.50 13.88
CA GLN A 231 -1.04 19.47 13.51
C GLN A 231 -0.71 20.34 12.29
N ARG A 232 -1.68 21.12 11.79
CA ARG A 232 -1.55 21.89 10.55
C ARG A 232 -0.36 22.85 10.57
N GLU A 233 -0.23 23.65 11.63
CA GLU A 233 0.85 24.63 11.76
C GLU A 233 2.20 23.95 11.80
N LEU A 234 2.36 22.93 12.64
CA LEU A 234 3.58 22.13 12.72
C LEU A 234 3.98 21.54 11.36
N LEU A 235 3.02 20.96 10.65
CA LEU A 235 3.27 20.37 9.34
C LEU A 235 3.66 21.43 8.31
N ASN A 236 2.99 22.58 8.29
CA ASN A 236 3.32 23.68 7.39
C ASN A 236 4.73 24.23 7.64
N ASP A 237 5.14 24.34 8.90
CA ASP A 237 6.50 24.80 9.23
C ASP A 237 7.55 23.76 8.86
N LYS A 238 7.27 22.46 9.07
CA LYS A 238 8.14 21.38 8.58
C LYS A 238 8.26 21.38 7.06
N ILE A 239 7.16 21.60 6.33
CA ILE A 239 7.18 21.70 4.86
C ILE A 239 8.07 22.87 4.40
N LYS A 240 8.01 24.04 5.05
CA LYS A 240 8.87 25.18 4.73
C LYS A 240 10.36 24.89 4.97
N GLN A 241 10.66 24.12 6.03
CA GLN A 241 12.03 23.75 6.40
C GLN A 241 12.58 22.58 5.57
N LEU A 242 11.71 21.86 4.86
CA LEU A 242 12.09 20.67 4.12
C LEU A 242 12.96 21.06 2.92
N GLN A 243 14.20 20.55 2.89
CA GLN A 243 15.13 20.78 1.81
C GLN A 243 15.12 19.62 0.82
N TYR A 244 15.16 19.93 -0.45
CA TYR A 244 15.24 18.95 -1.53
C TYR A 244 16.42 17.99 -1.34
N SER A 245 17.60 18.53 -1.00
CA SER A 245 18.82 17.78 -0.75
C SER A 245 18.70 16.74 0.38
N SER A 246 17.79 16.95 1.35
CA SER A 246 17.63 16.01 2.47
C SER A 246 17.13 14.62 2.05
N ILE A 247 16.45 14.53 0.90
CA ILE A 247 15.84 13.30 0.39
C ILE A 247 16.62 12.73 -0.78
N PHE A 248 17.25 13.60 -1.59
CA PHE A 248 17.95 13.21 -2.82
C PHE A 248 19.48 13.24 -2.68
N GLN A 249 20.02 13.07 -1.46
CA GLN A 249 21.48 13.05 -1.21
C GLN A 249 22.19 11.87 -1.91
N ALA A 250 21.45 10.85 -2.32
CA ALA A 250 22.01 9.67 -3.00
C ALA A 250 21.94 9.77 -4.54
N TYR A 251 21.45 10.88 -5.06
CA TYR A 251 21.42 11.24 -6.48
C TYR A 251 22.54 12.21 -6.81
#